data_4bd1228203e72c297241e811d2b9310b
#
_entry.id   4bd1228203e72c297241e811d2b9310b
#
_cell.length_a   1.000
_cell.length_b   1.000
_cell.length_c   1.000
_cell.angle_alpha   90.00
_cell.angle_beta   90.00
_cell.angle_gamma   90.00
#
_symmetry.space_group_name_H-M   'P 1'
#
loop_
_entity.id
_entity.type
_entity.pdbx_description
1 polymer ?
#
loop_
_entity_poly.entity_id
_entity_poly.type
_entity_poly.pdbx_seq_one_letter_code
_entity_poly.pdbx_strand_id
1 'polypeptide(L)'
;MHIELRKPEFVMKLDRLGSFHQSKLSFLRSFVREFKDWTFQTGEFELNEKGFGHCVYVVNKEDKKYSLVCFSNELDDLERSDRVIATKWDASFVLFDGIPTKQDIERLKANVPLQEQGRVTEKELCLSRANKSVRVFEHVIDCLSQGKQPDTKLLYDVGYLYRTTAVYGSGKFGLADRIKIQDRGELKGPFRLEMMLVFLARQFTFDMVNHVAKMRSPKLAVKLSDDIARNLGIGNSTGLGMAPFIVNHPALLNQWILSKEKALQAIRSIPITSEQEKEKFQNYLSTIQENIKFWKTDSDYQIKKNSKLIEDLENFQKYFSNLKLEKFFWNSVYEWAEKNTNAECCEFIVSLLMEVYPEIVEPLSYEMSINEEDFFDFDSSRSIGDICALIEKRYAWLVDIDFENKNNIYNFWYYSKNKQEPRMSDRFSEDGAERELPLAIARDINKLYLDLKNYAEKDQLSSYLLKNQDYRHVLRRIFICEKLPYSEIQDNTISKSLMPVDMLRLKLSFFGATRFDPRSDRWLRITMYQGAPLMKEIHQSNDTWSYKKIA
;
A
#
# COMPACT_ATOMS: atom_id res chain seq x y z
N MET A 1 -30.32 6.62 17.63
CA MET A 1 -29.86 7.57 16.59
C MET A 1 -29.45 6.73 15.40
N HIS A 2 -29.93 7.02 14.20
CA HIS A 2 -29.48 6.35 12.99
C HIS A 2 -28.34 7.18 12.41
N ILE A 3 -27.13 6.62 12.37
CA ILE A 3 -25.95 7.27 11.80
C ILE A 3 -25.74 6.64 10.42
N GLU A 4 -25.74 7.46 9.40
CA GLU A 4 -25.52 7.04 8.03
C GLU A 4 -24.03 6.96 7.70
N LEU A 5 -23.69 6.18 6.67
CA LEU A 5 -22.36 6.22 6.05
C LEU A 5 -22.12 7.62 5.48
N ARG A 6 -20.87 8.06 5.51
CA ARG A 6 -20.51 9.34 4.89
C ARG A 6 -20.69 9.22 3.36
N LYS A 7 -21.14 10.29 2.74
CA LYS A 7 -21.43 10.30 1.30
C LYS A 7 -20.15 10.15 0.48
N PRO A 8 -20.19 9.41 -0.64
CA PRO A 8 -19.03 9.23 -1.51
C PRO A 8 -18.42 10.55 -1.99
N GLU A 9 -19.26 11.54 -2.32
CA GLU A 9 -18.83 12.87 -2.78
C GLU A 9 -17.97 13.62 -1.73
N PHE A 10 -18.11 13.23 -0.48
CA PHE A 10 -17.35 13.77 0.62
C PHE A 10 -16.06 12.96 0.88
N VAL A 11 -16.16 11.64 0.88
CA VAL A 11 -15.06 10.73 1.27
C VAL A 11 -14.05 10.53 0.14
N MET A 12 -14.54 10.46 -1.12
CA MET A 12 -13.72 10.07 -2.27
C MET A 12 -12.86 11.21 -2.84
N LYS A 13 -12.39 12.09 -1.97
CA LYS A 13 -11.43 13.17 -2.28
C LYS A 13 -10.04 12.82 -1.81
N LEU A 14 -9.02 13.19 -2.58
CA LEU A 14 -7.63 12.83 -2.27
C LEU A 14 -7.12 13.35 -0.93
N ASP A 15 -7.56 14.52 -0.52
CA ASP A 15 -7.20 15.11 0.78
C ASP A 15 -7.74 14.31 1.97
N ARG A 16 -8.80 13.52 1.77
CA ARG A 16 -9.38 12.60 2.76
C ARG A 16 -8.88 11.17 2.66
N LEU A 17 -8.50 10.73 1.47
CA LEU A 17 -8.06 9.35 1.26
C LEU A 17 -6.61 9.13 1.67
N GLY A 18 -5.74 10.10 1.42
CA GLY A 18 -4.31 10.02 1.69
C GLY A 18 -3.95 10.52 3.08
N SER A 19 -3.85 9.64 4.07
CA SER A 19 -3.43 9.97 5.44
C SER A 19 -2.01 9.48 5.71
N PHE A 20 -1.30 10.14 6.63
CA PHE A 20 -0.06 9.63 7.20
C PHE A 20 -0.19 8.33 7.93
N HIS A 21 -1.40 8.08 8.40
CA HIS A 21 -1.65 7.05 9.35
C HIS A 21 -2.03 5.78 8.62
N GLN A 22 -1.36 4.69 8.98
CA GLN A 22 -1.78 3.39 8.49
C GLN A 22 -3.09 2.98 9.15
N SER A 23 -4.06 2.67 8.32
CA SER A 23 -5.33 2.15 8.79
C SER A 23 -5.13 0.77 9.45
N LYS A 24 -5.94 0.47 10.48
CA LYS A 24 -6.08 -0.90 11.01
C LYS A 24 -6.51 -1.91 9.93
N LEU A 25 -7.17 -1.43 8.88
CA LEU A 25 -7.54 -2.19 7.68
C LEU A 25 -6.44 -2.23 6.62
N SER A 26 -5.23 -1.75 6.87
CA SER A 26 -4.13 -1.82 5.91
C SER A 26 -3.71 -3.26 5.64
N PHE A 27 -3.26 -3.53 4.40
CA PHE A 27 -2.87 -4.87 3.98
C PHE A 27 -1.73 -5.45 4.82
N LEU A 28 -0.78 -4.61 5.23
CA LEU A 28 0.35 -4.97 6.08
C LEU A 28 -0.10 -5.49 7.44
N ARG A 29 -0.97 -4.73 8.10
CA ARG A 29 -1.48 -5.09 9.42
C ARG A 29 -2.41 -6.29 9.35
N SER A 30 -3.28 -6.34 8.35
CA SER A 30 -4.14 -7.50 8.08
C SER A 30 -3.32 -8.77 7.87
N PHE A 31 -2.26 -8.71 7.05
CA PHE A 31 -1.36 -9.84 6.84
C PHE A 31 -0.72 -10.32 8.14
N VAL A 32 -0.15 -9.42 8.96
CA VAL A 32 0.50 -9.82 10.22
C VAL A 32 -0.47 -10.48 11.19
N ARG A 33 -1.72 -9.99 11.26
CA ARG A 33 -2.76 -10.63 12.09
C ARG A 33 -3.07 -12.06 11.69
N GLU A 34 -3.20 -12.29 10.39
CA GLU A 34 -3.49 -13.62 9.85
C GLU A 34 -2.28 -14.55 9.87
N PHE A 35 -1.07 -13.98 9.76
CA PHE A 35 0.17 -14.75 9.79
C PHE A 35 0.50 -15.32 11.17
N LYS A 36 -0.20 -14.91 12.21
CA LYS A 36 -0.07 -15.48 13.58
C LYS A 36 -0.29 -17.00 13.64
N ASP A 37 -1.17 -17.52 12.79
CA ASP A 37 -1.53 -18.93 12.77
C ASP A 37 -0.60 -19.78 11.90
N TRP A 38 0.43 -19.16 11.32
CA TRP A 38 1.38 -19.84 10.45
C TRP A 38 2.64 -20.23 11.23
N THR A 39 3.25 -21.36 10.86
CA THR A 39 4.54 -21.76 11.39
C THR A 39 5.67 -21.41 10.43
N PHE A 40 6.84 -21.13 10.99
CA PHE A 40 8.00 -20.67 10.27
C PHE A 40 9.23 -21.52 10.61
N GLN A 41 10.03 -21.85 9.60
CA GLN A 41 11.28 -22.57 9.73
C GLN A 41 12.34 -21.99 8.77
N THR A 42 13.56 -21.84 9.25
CA THR A 42 14.72 -21.64 8.38
C THR A 42 15.09 -22.98 7.77
N GLY A 43 15.05 -23.07 6.45
CA GLY A 43 15.49 -24.24 5.68
C GLY A 43 16.98 -24.15 5.37
N GLU A 44 17.34 -24.26 4.08
CA GLU A 44 18.74 -24.14 3.63
C GLU A 44 19.27 -22.73 3.87
N PHE A 45 20.51 -22.64 4.34
CA PHE A 45 21.19 -21.37 4.58
C PHE A 45 22.64 -21.50 4.10
N GLU A 46 22.87 -21.28 2.82
CA GLU A 46 24.14 -21.47 2.14
C GLU A 46 24.71 -20.12 1.67
N LEU A 47 25.32 -19.39 2.61
CA LEU A 47 26.02 -18.14 2.32
C LEU A 47 27.52 -18.32 2.59
N ASN A 48 28.36 -17.76 1.70
CA ASN A 48 29.80 -17.69 1.92
C ASN A 48 30.16 -16.63 2.99
N GLU A 49 31.45 -16.48 3.27
CA GLU A 49 31.98 -15.53 4.27
C GLU A 49 31.58 -14.07 3.99
N LYS A 50 31.36 -13.71 2.74
CA LYS A 50 30.91 -12.37 2.32
C LYS A 50 29.40 -12.22 2.28
N GLY A 51 28.65 -13.29 2.57
CA GLY A 51 27.19 -13.29 2.54
C GLY A 51 26.60 -13.51 1.15
N PHE A 52 27.35 -14.06 0.18
CA PHE A 52 26.81 -14.41 -1.14
C PHE A 52 26.39 -15.88 -1.17
N GLY A 53 25.28 -16.15 -1.84
CA GLY A 53 24.70 -17.49 -1.93
C GLY A 53 23.17 -17.46 -1.89
N HIS A 54 22.58 -18.47 -1.27
CA HIS A 54 21.12 -18.54 -1.16
C HIS A 54 20.65 -18.98 0.23
N CYS A 55 19.41 -18.63 0.54
CA CYS A 55 18.72 -19.04 1.77
C CYS A 55 17.28 -19.41 1.43
N VAL A 56 16.71 -20.38 2.15
CA VAL A 56 15.33 -20.80 2.02
C VAL A 56 14.64 -20.68 3.38
N TYR A 57 13.50 -20.00 3.41
CA TYR A 57 12.63 -19.91 4.57
C TYR A 57 11.31 -20.59 4.24
N VAL A 58 10.89 -21.53 5.06
CA VAL A 58 9.66 -22.30 4.85
C VAL A 58 8.59 -21.82 5.81
N VAL A 59 7.42 -21.56 5.30
CA VAL A 59 6.22 -21.23 6.09
C VAL A 59 5.14 -22.25 5.81
N ASN A 60 4.40 -22.63 6.86
CA ASN A 60 3.36 -23.64 6.75
C ASN A 60 2.07 -23.11 7.35
N LYS A 61 0.97 -23.39 6.68
CA LYS A 61 -0.37 -23.26 7.22
C LYS A 61 -1.10 -24.57 6.98
N GLU A 62 -1.39 -25.28 8.09
CA GLU A 62 -1.98 -26.62 8.01
C GLU A 62 -1.10 -27.56 7.17
N ASP A 63 -1.63 -28.11 6.08
CA ASP A 63 -0.95 -29.00 5.14
C ASP A 63 -0.20 -28.26 4.01
N LYS A 64 -0.41 -26.94 3.89
CA LYS A 64 0.17 -26.12 2.81
C LYS A 64 1.50 -25.52 3.20
N LYS A 65 2.43 -25.52 2.25
CA LYS A 65 3.81 -25.03 2.43
C LYS A 65 4.15 -24.04 1.36
N TYR A 66 4.85 -22.97 1.78
CA TYR A 66 5.39 -21.96 0.91
C TYR A 66 6.84 -21.70 1.30
N SER A 67 7.68 -21.32 0.36
CA SER A 67 9.06 -21.02 0.65
C SER A 67 9.45 -19.67 0.10
N LEU A 68 10.16 -18.86 0.89
CA LEU A 68 10.90 -17.73 0.37
C LEU A 68 12.31 -18.21 0.01
N VAL A 69 12.65 -18.18 -1.26
CA VAL A 69 14.02 -18.41 -1.75
C VAL A 69 14.68 -17.06 -1.95
N CYS A 70 15.79 -16.85 -1.24
CA CYS A 70 16.57 -15.62 -1.26
C CYS A 70 17.90 -15.88 -1.95
N PHE A 71 18.27 -15.07 -2.92
CA PHE A 71 19.58 -15.07 -3.54
C PHE A 71 20.30 -13.77 -3.18
N SER A 72 21.50 -13.88 -2.61
CA SER A 72 22.41 -12.77 -2.38
C SER A 72 23.52 -12.82 -3.40
N ASN A 73 23.64 -11.75 -4.18
CA ASN A 73 24.52 -11.70 -5.34
C ASN A 73 25.75 -10.85 -5.05
N GLU A 74 26.88 -11.23 -5.63
CA GLU A 74 28.04 -10.36 -5.69
C GLU A 74 27.79 -9.27 -6.72
N LEU A 75 27.86 -8.02 -6.29
CA LEU A 75 27.64 -6.86 -7.13
C LEU A 75 28.79 -5.87 -6.93
N ASP A 76 29.44 -5.50 -8.03
CA ASP A 76 30.46 -4.45 -8.00
C ASP A 76 29.79 -3.10 -7.65
N ASP A 77 30.47 -2.28 -6.85
CA ASP A 77 29.98 -0.96 -6.46
C ASP A 77 29.74 -0.04 -7.67
N LEU A 78 30.48 -0.23 -8.76
CA LEU A 78 30.27 0.47 -10.02
C LEU A 78 29.00 0.06 -10.76
N GLU A 79 28.49 -1.14 -10.49
CA GLU A 79 27.26 -1.67 -11.09
C GLU A 79 26.00 -1.31 -10.28
N ARG A 80 26.17 -0.75 -9.08
CA ARG A 80 25.06 -0.31 -8.23
C ARG A 80 24.36 0.89 -8.83
N SER A 81 23.10 0.77 -9.05
CA SER A 81 22.26 1.84 -9.58
C SER A 81 21.09 2.10 -8.66
N ASP A 82 20.84 3.37 -8.35
CA ASP A 82 19.61 3.81 -7.72
C ASP A 82 18.42 3.82 -8.69
N ARG A 83 18.63 3.45 -9.95
CA ARG A 83 17.57 3.42 -10.96
C ARG A 83 16.64 2.23 -10.73
N VAL A 84 15.37 2.43 -11.00
CA VAL A 84 14.32 1.40 -10.93
C VAL A 84 14.57 0.28 -11.95
N ILE A 85 15.22 0.61 -13.06
CA ILE A 85 15.61 -0.32 -14.12
C ILE A 85 17.12 -0.53 -14.01
N ALA A 86 17.50 -1.54 -13.24
CA ALA A 86 18.87 -2.04 -13.17
C ALA A 86 18.87 -3.50 -13.59
N THR A 87 19.97 -3.93 -14.18
CA THR A 87 20.15 -5.32 -14.61
C THR A 87 20.67 -6.23 -13.50
N LYS A 88 21.23 -5.65 -12.44
CA LYS A 88 21.85 -6.38 -11.33
C LYS A 88 21.37 -5.82 -9.98
N TRP A 89 21.26 -6.71 -9.00
CA TRP A 89 20.69 -6.46 -7.68
C TRP A 89 21.49 -7.16 -6.59
N ASP A 90 21.61 -6.53 -5.41
CA ASP A 90 22.26 -7.14 -4.24
C ASP A 90 21.54 -8.41 -3.79
N ALA A 91 20.22 -8.43 -3.90
CA ALA A 91 19.42 -9.60 -3.56
C ALA A 91 18.21 -9.75 -4.48
N SER A 92 17.79 -10.99 -4.68
CA SER A 92 16.58 -11.38 -5.39
C SER A 92 15.79 -12.37 -4.55
N PHE A 93 14.48 -12.28 -4.59
CA PHE A 93 13.57 -13.07 -3.77
C PHE A 93 12.50 -13.71 -4.63
N VAL A 94 12.18 -14.96 -4.31
CA VAL A 94 11.09 -15.72 -4.93
C VAL A 94 10.21 -16.30 -3.83
N LEU A 95 8.95 -15.95 -3.79
CA LEU A 95 7.96 -16.71 -3.03
C LEU A 95 7.53 -17.91 -3.88
N PHE A 96 7.82 -19.10 -3.41
CA PHE A 96 7.67 -20.36 -4.12
C PHE A 96 6.57 -21.21 -3.49
N ASP A 97 5.80 -21.88 -4.32
CA ASP A 97 4.76 -22.81 -3.90
C ASP A 97 5.36 -24.16 -3.54
N GLY A 98 5.27 -24.54 -2.27
CA GLY A 98 5.90 -25.74 -1.73
C GLY A 98 7.34 -25.53 -1.27
N ILE A 99 8.07 -26.63 -1.15
CA ILE A 99 9.50 -26.65 -0.81
C ILE A 99 10.30 -26.85 -2.09
N PRO A 100 11.23 -25.94 -2.44
CA PRO A 100 12.02 -26.07 -3.65
C PRO A 100 12.98 -27.24 -3.56
N THR A 101 13.15 -27.96 -4.64
CA THR A 101 14.21 -28.96 -4.82
C THR A 101 15.53 -28.27 -5.19
N LYS A 102 16.66 -28.98 -5.12
CA LYS A 102 17.94 -28.45 -5.59
C LYS A 102 17.88 -28.02 -7.06
N GLN A 103 17.18 -28.76 -7.90
CA GLN A 103 16.98 -28.38 -9.30
C GLN A 103 16.13 -27.08 -9.43
N ASP A 104 15.12 -26.91 -8.59
CA ASP A 104 14.36 -25.66 -8.55
C ASP A 104 15.27 -24.49 -8.15
N ILE A 105 16.11 -24.65 -7.13
CA ILE A 105 17.03 -23.60 -6.67
C ILE A 105 18.01 -23.19 -7.78
N GLU A 106 18.64 -24.17 -8.46
CA GLU A 106 19.54 -23.88 -9.58
C GLU A 106 18.82 -23.17 -10.74
N ARG A 107 17.62 -23.62 -11.08
CA ARG A 107 16.78 -22.98 -12.09
C ARG A 107 16.42 -21.54 -11.71
N LEU A 108 15.99 -21.32 -10.47
CA LEU A 108 15.65 -20.00 -9.96
C LEU A 108 16.85 -19.07 -9.94
N LYS A 109 18.02 -19.57 -9.53
CA LYS A 109 19.28 -18.82 -9.52
C LYS A 109 19.65 -18.30 -10.91
N ALA A 110 19.40 -19.10 -11.95
CA ALA A 110 19.65 -18.70 -13.33
C ALA A 110 18.63 -17.69 -13.86
N ASN A 111 17.36 -17.78 -13.45
CA ASN A 111 16.24 -17.06 -14.08
C ASN A 111 15.77 -15.83 -13.30
N VAL A 112 16.00 -15.78 -11.99
CA VAL A 112 15.52 -14.64 -11.17
C VAL A 112 16.11 -13.29 -11.59
N PRO A 113 17.34 -13.17 -12.07
CA PRO A 113 17.84 -11.92 -12.66
C PRO A 113 17.01 -11.44 -13.87
N LEU A 114 16.30 -12.34 -14.54
CA LEU A 114 15.46 -12.07 -15.72
C LEU A 114 13.98 -11.81 -15.33
N GLN A 115 13.72 -11.34 -14.14
CA GLN A 115 12.36 -11.11 -13.63
C GLN A 115 11.48 -10.25 -14.55
N GLU A 116 12.08 -9.38 -15.33
CA GLU A 116 11.36 -8.54 -16.31
C GLU A 116 10.71 -9.34 -17.43
N GLN A 117 11.22 -10.51 -17.71
CA GLN A 117 10.65 -11.44 -18.69
C GLN A 117 9.50 -12.29 -18.12
N GLY A 118 9.09 -12.04 -16.86
CA GLY A 118 7.99 -12.72 -16.21
C GLY A 118 8.42 -13.96 -15.44
N ARG A 119 7.44 -14.78 -15.10
CA ARG A 119 7.64 -16.01 -14.34
C ARG A 119 8.01 -17.14 -15.25
N VAL A 120 8.83 -18.03 -14.71
CA VAL A 120 9.31 -19.19 -15.45
C VAL A 120 8.33 -20.36 -15.32
N THR A 121 7.70 -20.52 -14.14
CA THR A 121 6.71 -21.58 -13.87
C THR A 121 5.55 -21.07 -13.01
N GLU A 122 4.53 -21.91 -12.81
CA GLU A 122 3.40 -21.58 -11.93
C GLU A 122 3.73 -21.63 -10.43
N LYS A 123 4.90 -22.18 -10.09
CA LYS A 123 5.36 -22.25 -8.70
C LYS A 123 5.93 -20.93 -8.19
N GLU A 124 6.38 -20.04 -9.05
CA GLU A 124 6.84 -18.70 -8.66
C GLU A 124 5.64 -17.77 -8.45
N LEU A 125 5.22 -17.64 -7.19
CA LEU A 125 4.02 -16.88 -6.84
C LEU A 125 4.25 -15.37 -6.79
N CYS A 126 5.42 -14.97 -6.29
CA CYS A 126 5.78 -13.56 -6.15
C CYS A 126 7.29 -13.40 -6.25
N LEU A 127 7.72 -12.35 -6.92
CA LEU A 127 9.12 -12.03 -7.17
C LEU A 127 9.46 -10.64 -6.62
N SER A 128 10.68 -10.48 -6.10
CA SER A 128 11.17 -9.17 -5.68
C SER A 128 12.68 -9.07 -5.84
N ARG A 129 13.14 -7.84 -5.91
CA ARG A 129 14.56 -7.46 -6.00
C ARG A 129 14.85 -6.38 -4.97
N ALA A 130 16.03 -6.40 -4.39
CA ALA A 130 16.42 -5.41 -3.39
C ALA A 130 17.90 -5.04 -3.48
N ASN A 131 18.19 -3.81 -3.07
CA ASN A 131 19.55 -3.33 -2.87
C ASN A 131 19.80 -3.05 -1.38
N LYS A 132 21.03 -3.28 -0.97
CA LYS A 132 21.53 -2.92 0.36
C LYS A 132 21.43 -1.41 0.58
N SER A 133 21.13 -1.00 1.79
CA SER A 133 21.21 0.40 2.18
C SER A 133 22.67 0.82 2.26
N VAL A 134 23.12 1.68 1.36
CA VAL A 134 24.50 2.19 1.33
C VAL A 134 24.89 2.93 2.62
N ARG A 135 23.92 3.42 3.38
CA ARG A 135 24.16 4.22 4.59
C ARG A 135 24.34 3.38 5.84
N VAL A 136 23.64 2.25 5.95
CA VAL A 136 23.56 1.52 7.23
C VAL A 136 23.95 0.05 7.15
N PHE A 137 23.96 -0.58 5.98
CA PHE A 137 24.16 -2.02 5.87
C PHE A 137 25.56 -2.43 6.39
N GLU A 138 26.61 -1.85 5.83
CA GLU A 138 27.99 -2.12 6.28
C GLU A 138 28.25 -1.62 7.70
N HIS A 139 27.73 -0.45 8.05
CA HIS A 139 27.85 0.08 9.41
C HIS A 139 27.30 -0.90 10.47
N VAL A 140 26.14 -1.52 10.20
CA VAL A 140 25.59 -2.54 11.13
C VAL A 140 26.51 -3.73 11.24
N ILE A 141 27.02 -4.26 10.14
CA ILE A 141 27.95 -5.41 10.14
C ILE A 141 29.23 -5.06 10.91
N ASP A 142 29.80 -3.88 10.70
CA ASP A 142 31.01 -3.44 11.38
C ASP A 142 30.80 -3.34 12.90
N CYS A 143 29.70 -2.74 13.35
CA CYS A 143 29.35 -2.68 14.76
C CYS A 143 29.21 -4.08 15.37
N LEU A 144 28.43 -4.95 14.74
CA LEU A 144 28.20 -6.31 15.22
C LEU A 144 29.49 -7.12 15.26
N SER A 145 30.39 -6.98 14.26
CA SER A 145 31.70 -7.63 14.21
C SER A 145 32.62 -7.21 15.37
N GLN A 146 32.45 -5.97 15.83
CA GLN A 146 33.21 -5.41 16.99
C GLN A 146 32.57 -5.73 18.34
N GLY A 147 31.53 -6.55 18.39
CA GLY A 147 30.84 -6.88 19.64
C GLY A 147 29.89 -5.78 20.15
N LYS A 148 29.46 -4.85 19.29
CA LYS A 148 28.65 -3.69 19.65
C LYS A 148 27.33 -3.68 18.87
N GLN A 149 26.29 -3.10 19.46
CA GLN A 149 25.08 -2.78 18.74
C GLN A 149 25.26 -1.48 17.94
N PRO A 150 24.65 -1.33 16.76
CA PRO A 150 24.72 -0.10 15.97
C PRO A 150 23.95 1.05 16.63
N ASP A 151 24.31 2.29 16.27
CA ASP A 151 23.61 3.49 16.73
C ASP A 151 22.14 3.49 16.29
N THR A 152 21.24 3.50 17.25
CA THR A 152 19.79 3.48 17.03
C THR A 152 19.29 4.71 16.28
N LYS A 153 19.89 5.89 16.48
CA LYS A 153 19.50 7.12 15.81
C LYS A 153 19.73 7.04 14.30
N LEU A 154 20.93 6.57 13.89
CA LEU A 154 21.25 6.37 12.49
C LEU A 154 20.30 5.36 11.82
N LEU A 155 20.04 4.24 12.51
CA LEU A 155 19.12 3.22 12.02
C LEU A 155 17.70 3.74 11.92
N TYR A 156 17.27 4.54 12.89
CA TYR A 156 15.93 5.14 12.87
C TYR A 156 15.74 6.11 11.70
N ASP A 157 16.76 6.92 11.39
CA ASP A 157 16.72 7.87 10.27
C ASP A 157 16.62 7.19 8.91
N VAL A 158 17.04 5.93 8.78
CA VAL A 158 16.93 5.14 7.53
C VAL A 158 15.76 4.16 7.56
N GLY A 159 15.61 3.42 8.66
CA GLY A 159 14.50 2.50 8.92
C GLY A 159 14.61 1.11 8.26
N TYR A 160 15.64 0.83 7.45
CA TYR A 160 15.77 -0.44 6.74
C TYR A 160 17.23 -0.79 6.38
N LEU A 161 17.52 -2.09 6.28
CA LEU A 161 18.83 -2.60 5.80
C LEU A 161 18.81 -2.86 4.29
N TYR A 162 17.69 -3.31 3.75
CA TYR A 162 17.47 -3.51 2.33
C TYR A 162 16.27 -2.72 1.84
N ARG A 163 16.35 -2.26 0.59
CA ARG A 163 15.27 -1.56 -0.11
C ARG A 163 14.85 -2.36 -1.33
N THR A 164 13.61 -2.81 -1.33
CA THR A 164 12.99 -3.42 -2.50
C THR A 164 12.78 -2.37 -3.58
N THR A 165 13.01 -2.73 -4.82
CA THR A 165 12.83 -1.86 -5.97
C THR A 165 11.61 -2.25 -6.77
N ALA A 166 11.26 -3.54 -6.76
CA ALA A 166 10.08 -4.08 -7.39
C ALA A 166 9.60 -5.31 -6.61
N VAL A 167 8.27 -5.45 -6.50
CA VAL A 167 7.60 -6.63 -5.97
C VAL A 167 6.45 -6.94 -6.92
N TYR A 168 6.41 -8.16 -7.43
CA TYR A 168 5.43 -8.60 -8.42
C TYR A 168 4.69 -9.83 -7.89
N GLY A 169 3.38 -9.72 -7.71
CA GLY A 169 2.53 -10.85 -7.31
C GLY A 169 2.20 -11.81 -8.45
N SER A 170 1.44 -12.85 -8.12
CA SER A 170 0.91 -13.81 -9.09
C SER A 170 -0.11 -13.20 -10.05
N GLY A 171 -0.73 -12.11 -9.67
CA GLY A 171 -1.50 -11.23 -10.51
C GLY A 171 -0.73 -9.94 -10.79
N LYS A 172 -1.30 -9.07 -11.59
CA LYS A 172 -0.69 -7.77 -11.86
C LYS A 172 -0.82 -6.87 -10.64
N PHE A 173 0.28 -6.25 -10.25
CA PHE A 173 0.33 -5.23 -9.20
C PHE A 173 -0.42 -5.61 -7.91
N GLY A 174 -0.18 -6.82 -7.40
CA GLY A 174 -0.69 -7.22 -6.09
C GLY A 174 -2.11 -7.77 -6.07
N LEU A 175 -2.75 -7.93 -7.20
CA LEU A 175 -3.93 -8.78 -7.31
C LEU A 175 -3.49 -10.19 -7.70
N ALA A 176 -3.85 -11.14 -6.87
CA ALA A 176 -3.53 -12.52 -7.12
C ALA A 176 -4.21 -13.02 -8.40
N ASP A 177 -3.44 -13.72 -9.23
CA ASP A 177 -3.99 -14.45 -10.36
C ASP A 177 -4.83 -15.62 -9.83
N ARG A 178 -6.15 -15.52 -10.00
CA ARG A 178 -7.10 -16.51 -9.48
C ARG A 178 -6.88 -17.90 -10.04
N ILE A 179 -6.44 -18.02 -11.29
CA ILE A 179 -6.16 -19.31 -11.90
C ILE A 179 -4.99 -19.99 -11.17
N LYS A 180 -3.98 -19.21 -10.79
CA LYS A 180 -2.76 -19.73 -10.15
C LYS A 180 -2.91 -20.02 -8.66
N ILE A 181 -3.87 -19.40 -8.00
CA ILE A 181 -4.08 -19.54 -6.56
C ILE A 181 -5.46 -20.07 -6.17
N GLN A 182 -6.24 -20.57 -7.14
CA GLN A 182 -7.65 -20.95 -6.93
C GLN A 182 -7.87 -21.89 -5.73
N ASP A 183 -6.96 -22.82 -5.49
CA ASP A 183 -7.04 -23.79 -4.41
C ASP A 183 -6.32 -23.32 -3.12
N ARG A 184 -5.88 -22.06 -3.09
CA ARG A 184 -5.15 -21.46 -1.97
C ARG A 184 -5.92 -20.26 -1.41
N GLY A 185 -7.01 -20.59 -0.71
CA GLY A 185 -7.91 -19.57 -0.13
C GLY A 185 -7.19 -18.57 0.77
N GLU A 186 -6.15 -19.02 1.46
CA GLU A 186 -5.30 -18.23 2.35
C GLU A 186 -4.47 -17.18 1.64
N LEU A 187 -4.28 -17.30 0.32
CA LEU A 187 -3.54 -16.34 -0.51
C LEU A 187 -4.42 -15.41 -1.34
N LYS A 188 -5.74 -15.55 -1.29
CA LYS A 188 -6.67 -14.79 -2.13
C LYS A 188 -6.81 -13.32 -1.77
N GLY A 189 -6.39 -12.91 -0.60
CA GLY A 189 -6.46 -11.50 -0.19
C GLY A 189 -5.57 -10.60 -1.05
N PRO A 190 -5.97 -9.34 -1.27
CA PRO A 190 -5.18 -8.37 -2.01
C PRO A 190 -3.79 -8.21 -1.39
N PHE A 191 -2.76 -8.18 -2.22
CA PHE A 191 -1.36 -8.03 -1.82
C PHE A 191 -0.82 -9.10 -0.86
N ARG A 192 -1.54 -10.20 -0.68
CA ARG A 192 -1.17 -11.24 0.29
C ARG A 192 0.22 -11.82 0.01
N LEU A 193 0.49 -12.13 -1.24
CA LEU A 193 1.77 -12.68 -1.68
C LEU A 193 2.92 -11.69 -1.49
N GLU A 194 2.68 -10.43 -1.86
CA GLU A 194 3.66 -9.35 -1.73
C GLU A 194 3.96 -9.06 -0.27
N MET A 195 2.95 -9.02 0.57
CA MET A 195 3.11 -8.77 2.00
C MET A 195 3.86 -9.93 2.67
N MET A 196 3.57 -11.17 2.30
CA MET A 196 4.29 -12.35 2.78
C MET A 196 5.76 -12.30 2.37
N LEU A 197 6.03 -12.07 1.08
CA LEU A 197 7.39 -11.99 0.58
C LEU A 197 8.20 -10.94 1.34
N VAL A 198 7.65 -9.72 1.47
CA VAL A 198 8.37 -8.60 2.13
C VAL A 198 8.59 -8.87 3.61
N PHE A 199 7.62 -9.50 4.29
CA PHE A 199 7.77 -9.86 5.70
C PHE A 199 8.88 -10.89 5.92
N LEU A 200 8.93 -11.92 5.09
CA LEU A 200 9.97 -12.96 5.15
C LEU A 200 11.34 -12.41 4.71
N ALA A 201 11.39 -11.57 3.68
CA ALA A 201 12.61 -10.91 3.25
C ALA A 201 13.21 -10.02 4.36
N ARG A 202 12.38 -9.45 5.25
CA ARG A 202 12.85 -8.73 6.43
C ARG A 202 13.68 -9.63 7.35
N GLN A 203 13.25 -10.88 7.59
CA GLN A 203 14.00 -11.84 8.38
C GLN A 203 15.36 -12.15 7.73
N PHE A 204 15.37 -12.38 6.41
CA PHE A 204 16.61 -12.57 5.66
C PHE A 204 17.61 -11.44 5.89
N THR A 205 17.17 -10.18 5.97
CA THR A 205 18.08 -9.05 6.19
C THR A 205 18.79 -9.11 7.54
N PHE A 206 18.11 -9.59 8.58
CA PHE A 206 18.69 -9.75 9.92
C PHE A 206 19.67 -10.94 9.96
N ASP A 207 19.30 -12.06 9.38
CA ASP A 207 20.14 -13.24 9.33
C ASP A 207 21.41 -12.98 8.50
N MET A 208 21.28 -12.22 7.42
CA MET A 208 22.39 -11.79 6.57
C MET A 208 23.45 -10.97 7.36
N VAL A 209 23.03 -9.90 8.05
CA VAL A 209 23.99 -9.07 8.79
C VAL A 209 24.62 -9.84 9.96
N ASN A 210 23.85 -10.69 10.63
CA ASN A 210 24.36 -11.55 11.70
C ASN A 210 25.37 -12.57 11.17
N HIS A 211 25.10 -13.20 10.02
CA HIS A 211 26.01 -14.14 9.39
C HIS A 211 27.33 -13.49 9.00
N VAL A 212 27.28 -12.39 8.24
CA VAL A 212 28.50 -11.71 7.77
C VAL A 212 29.34 -11.17 8.95
N ALA A 213 28.71 -10.59 9.97
CA ALA A 213 29.41 -10.14 11.17
C ALA A 213 30.12 -11.30 11.88
N LYS A 214 29.44 -12.46 12.00
CA LYS A 214 30.00 -13.66 12.61
C LYS A 214 31.17 -14.22 11.81
N MET A 215 31.10 -14.21 10.49
CA MET A 215 32.18 -14.65 9.61
C MET A 215 33.39 -13.71 9.69
N ARG A 216 33.17 -12.39 9.74
CA ARG A 216 34.26 -11.40 9.90
C ARG A 216 34.98 -11.51 11.24
N SER A 217 34.25 -11.80 12.32
CA SER A 217 34.80 -11.85 13.67
C SER A 217 34.17 -12.96 14.51
N PRO A 218 34.55 -14.24 14.28
CA PRO A 218 33.92 -15.39 14.94
C PRO A 218 33.89 -15.36 16.47
N LYS A 219 34.88 -14.70 17.08
CA LYS A 219 35.02 -14.64 18.55
C LYS A 219 34.33 -13.44 19.20
N LEU A 220 34.23 -12.31 18.50
CA LEU A 220 33.76 -11.05 19.06
C LEU A 220 32.34 -10.69 18.60
N ALA A 221 31.92 -11.16 17.44
CA ALA A 221 30.66 -10.76 16.86
C ALA A 221 29.46 -11.09 17.75
N VAL A 222 28.58 -10.12 17.88
CA VAL A 222 27.27 -10.25 18.53
C VAL A 222 26.15 -10.24 17.51
N LYS A 223 24.98 -10.77 17.88
CA LYS A 223 23.79 -10.69 17.04
C LYS A 223 23.13 -9.32 17.21
N LEU A 224 22.48 -8.87 16.14
CA LEU A 224 21.60 -7.72 16.17
C LEU A 224 20.51 -7.94 17.24
N SER A 225 20.36 -6.98 18.18
CA SER A 225 19.37 -7.11 19.24
C SER A 225 17.93 -7.09 18.69
N ASP A 226 17.04 -7.80 19.35
CA ASP A 226 15.64 -7.88 18.94
C ASP A 226 14.95 -6.52 18.91
N ASP A 227 15.28 -5.63 19.86
CA ASP A 227 14.71 -4.29 19.91
C ASP A 227 15.11 -3.45 18.70
N ILE A 228 16.37 -3.53 18.29
CA ILE A 228 16.84 -2.86 17.09
C ILE A 228 16.23 -3.51 15.84
N ALA A 229 16.19 -4.84 15.76
CA ALA A 229 15.61 -5.55 14.63
C ALA A 229 14.12 -5.22 14.45
N ARG A 230 13.33 -5.09 15.52
CA ARG A 230 11.92 -4.64 15.43
C ARG A 230 11.81 -3.25 14.81
N ASN A 231 12.75 -2.35 15.09
CA ASN A 231 12.74 -1.00 14.54
C ASN A 231 13.20 -0.89 13.09
N LEU A 232 13.60 -2.01 12.48
CA LEU A 232 13.96 -2.10 11.07
C LEU A 232 12.88 -2.83 10.27
N GLY A 233 12.53 -2.23 9.15
CA GLY A 233 11.62 -2.79 8.15
C GLY A 233 12.32 -3.06 6.84
N ILE A 234 11.53 -3.07 5.76
CA ILE A 234 12.02 -3.10 4.38
C ILE A 234 11.69 -1.76 3.71
N GLY A 235 12.71 -1.12 3.16
CA GLY A 235 12.54 0.10 2.39
C GLY A 235 11.92 -0.18 1.02
N ASN A 236 11.23 0.82 0.48
CA ASN A 236 10.76 0.83 -0.89
C ASN A 236 10.78 2.27 -1.42
N SER A 237 11.02 2.42 -2.71
CA SER A 237 10.83 3.70 -3.41
C SER A 237 9.66 3.56 -4.36
N THR A 238 8.69 4.42 -4.24
CA THR A 238 7.53 4.39 -5.10
C THR A 238 7.29 5.74 -5.75
N GLY A 239 6.85 5.72 -6.98
CA GLY A 239 6.58 6.90 -7.78
C GLY A 239 5.20 6.84 -8.43
N LEU A 240 4.86 7.88 -9.17
CA LEU A 240 3.55 8.04 -9.82
C LEU A 240 3.17 6.87 -10.73
N GLY A 241 4.13 6.18 -11.34
CA GLY A 241 3.84 4.99 -12.14
C GLY A 241 3.17 3.83 -11.39
N MET A 242 3.08 3.92 -10.05
CA MET A 242 2.31 3.00 -9.23
C MET A 242 0.87 3.50 -8.97
N ALA A 243 0.54 4.74 -9.31
CA ALA A 243 -0.80 5.30 -9.15
C ALA A 243 -1.87 4.61 -10.05
N PRO A 244 -1.57 4.21 -11.30
CA PRO A 244 -2.51 3.48 -12.15
C PRO A 244 -3.14 2.27 -11.48
N PHE A 245 -2.39 1.60 -10.61
CA PHE A 245 -2.91 0.44 -9.90
C PHE A 245 -4.20 0.73 -9.13
N ILE A 246 -4.20 1.75 -8.24
CA ILE A 246 -5.39 2.06 -7.42
C ILE A 246 -6.55 2.52 -8.31
N VAL A 247 -6.26 3.36 -9.32
CA VAL A 247 -7.28 3.88 -10.22
C VAL A 247 -7.90 2.77 -11.07
N ASN A 248 -7.13 1.77 -11.47
CA ASN A 248 -7.60 0.68 -12.30
C ASN A 248 -8.27 -0.48 -11.52
N HIS A 249 -8.39 -0.36 -10.19
CA HIS A 249 -9.05 -1.35 -9.34
C HIS A 249 -10.19 -0.73 -8.51
N PRO A 250 -11.27 -0.26 -9.18
CA PRO A 250 -12.36 0.45 -8.52
C PRO A 250 -13.11 -0.42 -7.49
N ALA A 251 -13.24 -1.72 -7.71
CA ALA A 251 -13.90 -2.59 -6.74
C ALA A 251 -13.06 -2.75 -5.46
N LEU A 252 -11.74 -2.95 -5.59
CA LEU A 252 -10.85 -3.00 -4.44
C LEU A 252 -10.87 -1.68 -3.65
N LEU A 253 -10.83 -0.55 -4.35
CA LEU A 253 -10.92 0.77 -3.73
C LEU A 253 -12.22 0.93 -2.96
N ASN A 254 -13.35 0.60 -3.61
CA ASN A 254 -14.66 0.64 -2.97
C ASN A 254 -14.71 -0.19 -1.69
N GLN A 255 -14.26 -1.42 -1.72
CA GLN A 255 -14.38 -2.31 -0.57
C GLN A 255 -13.52 -1.85 0.60
N TRP A 256 -12.33 -1.35 0.33
CA TRP A 256 -11.49 -0.81 1.38
C TRP A 256 -12.13 0.42 2.06
N ILE A 257 -12.63 1.37 1.26
CA ILE A 257 -13.29 2.57 1.77
C ILE A 257 -14.62 2.20 2.46
N LEU A 258 -15.43 1.34 1.85
CA LEU A 258 -16.70 0.89 2.43
C LEU A 258 -16.48 0.20 3.79
N SER A 259 -15.45 -0.64 3.92
CA SER A 259 -15.10 -1.27 5.19
C SER A 259 -14.71 -0.22 6.24
N LYS A 260 -13.93 0.80 5.85
CA LYS A 260 -13.61 1.93 6.72
C LYS A 260 -14.85 2.71 7.15
N GLU A 261 -15.76 3.00 6.22
CA GLU A 261 -17.01 3.73 6.51
C GLU A 261 -17.96 2.93 7.39
N LYS A 262 -18.10 1.62 7.16
CA LYS A 262 -18.88 0.71 8.03
C LYS A 262 -18.32 0.68 9.46
N ALA A 263 -17.00 0.57 9.59
CA ALA A 263 -16.33 0.62 10.89
C ALA A 263 -16.61 1.93 11.62
N LEU A 264 -16.44 3.05 10.94
CA LEU A 264 -16.70 4.38 11.49
C LEU A 264 -18.17 4.54 11.90
N GLN A 265 -19.11 4.11 11.06
CA GLN A 265 -20.54 4.16 11.37
C GLN A 265 -20.86 3.35 12.63
N ALA A 266 -20.34 2.12 12.72
CA ALA A 266 -20.58 1.26 13.87
C ALA A 266 -20.04 1.89 15.17
N ILE A 267 -18.80 2.43 15.13
CA ILE A 267 -18.19 3.08 16.30
C ILE A 267 -18.95 4.33 16.71
N ARG A 268 -19.35 5.18 15.78
CA ARG A 268 -20.17 6.37 16.07
C ARG A 268 -21.54 6.03 16.63
N SER A 269 -22.07 4.85 16.34
CA SER A 269 -23.36 4.36 16.80
C SER A 269 -23.32 3.74 18.21
N ILE A 270 -22.16 3.59 18.82
CA ILE A 270 -21.99 3.06 20.18
C ILE A 270 -22.69 4.00 21.16
N PRO A 271 -23.72 3.53 21.90
CA PRO A 271 -24.51 4.43 22.75
C PRO A 271 -23.82 4.80 24.06
N ILE A 272 -22.96 3.91 24.57
CA ILE A 272 -22.26 4.08 25.85
C ILE A 272 -20.78 3.74 25.65
N THR A 273 -19.92 4.69 26.02
CA THR A 273 -18.47 4.55 25.98
C THR A 273 -17.95 4.49 27.42
N SER A 274 -17.04 3.59 27.73
CA SER A 274 -16.39 3.47 29.02
C SER A 274 -15.21 4.43 29.18
N GLU A 275 -14.82 4.72 30.42
CA GLU A 275 -13.60 5.49 30.70
C GLU A 275 -12.34 4.77 30.17
N GLN A 276 -12.31 3.44 30.19
CA GLN A 276 -11.19 2.65 29.65
C GLN A 276 -11.02 2.85 28.14
N GLU A 277 -12.11 2.89 27.39
CA GLU A 277 -12.07 3.14 25.93
C GLU A 277 -11.63 4.56 25.63
N LYS A 278 -12.09 5.54 26.40
CA LYS A 278 -11.63 6.93 26.33
C LYS A 278 -10.14 7.05 26.61
N GLU A 279 -9.65 6.40 27.67
CA GLU A 279 -8.23 6.36 28.04
C GLU A 279 -7.38 5.67 26.96
N LYS A 280 -7.86 4.56 26.40
CA LYS A 280 -7.21 3.86 25.29
C LYS A 280 -7.02 4.77 24.08
N PHE A 281 -8.06 5.51 23.70
CA PHE A 281 -7.98 6.51 22.63
C PHE A 281 -6.96 7.60 22.95
N GLN A 282 -6.98 8.14 24.18
CA GLN A 282 -6.06 9.18 24.62
C GLN A 282 -4.59 8.71 24.54
N ASN A 283 -4.33 7.47 24.90
CA ASN A 283 -3.00 6.87 24.83
C ASN A 283 -2.51 6.74 23.38
N TYR A 284 -3.38 6.31 22.46
CA TYR A 284 -3.07 6.29 21.03
C TYR A 284 -2.77 7.68 20.49
N LEU A 285 -3.63 8.66 20.81
CA LEU A 285 -3.47 10.05 20.38
C LEU A 285 -2.11 10.61 20.83
N SER A 286 -1.75 10.43 22.10
CA SER A 286 -0.48 10.90 22.66
C SER A 286 0.73 10.25 21.99
N THR A 287 0.70 8.93 21.82
CA THR A 287 1.78 8.19 21.14
C THR A 287 2.01 8.67 19.71
N ILE A 288 0.94 8.95 19.00
CA ILE A 288 1.00 9.39 17.61
C ILE A 288 1.47 10.83 17.48
N GLN A 289 1.05 11.71 18.37
CA GLN A 289 1.55 13.07 18.41
C GLN A 289 3.07 13.12 18.63
N GLU A 290 3.61 12.24 19.48
CA GLU A 290 5.05 12.09 19.65
C GLU A 290 5.71 11.63 18.33
N ASN A 291 5.16 10.61 17.68
CA ASN A 291 5.70 10.08 16.43
C ASN A 291 5.74 11.13 15.30
N ILE A 292 4.70 11.96 15.17
CA ILE A 292 4.65 13.01 14.15
C ILE A 292 5.71 14.08 14.40
N LYS A 293 5.97 14.45 15.64
CA LYS A 293 7.02 15.43 15.99
C LYS A 293 8.42 14.97 15.62
N PHE A 294 8.67 13.66 15.65
CA PHE A 294 9.96 13.08 15.24
C PHE A 294 10.10 12.85 13.75
N TRP A 295 9.01 12.96 13.00
CA TRP A 295 9.07 12.71 11.58
C TRP A 295 9.67 13.87 10.81
N LYS A 296 10.79 13.59 10.13
CA LYS A 296 11.53 14.56 9.32
C LYS A 296 11.35 14.27 7.84
N THR A 297 11.16 15.30 7.06
CA THR A 297 11.11 15.25 5.61
C THR A 297 11.75 16.51 5.01
N ASP A 298 12.31 16.39 3.81
CA ASP A 298 12.90 17.50 3.06
C ASP A 298 11.88 18.16 2.11
N SER A 299 10.64 17.66 2.06
CA SER A 299 9.57 18.19 1.22
C SER A 299 8.85 19.36 1.89
N ASP A 300 8.98 20.56 1.36
CA ASP A 300 8.29 21.76 1.86
C ASP A 300 6.77 21.61 1.91
N TYR A 301 6.20 20.94 0.91
CA TYR A 301 4.77 20.64 0.86
C TYR A 301 4.35 19.77 2.05
N GLN A 302 5.12 18.72 2.34
CA GLN A 302 4.84 17.82 3.44
C GLN A 302 5.10 18.47 4.80
N ILE A 303 6.13 19.31 4.92
CA ILE A 303 6.42 20.09 6.14
C ILE A 303 5.21 20.96 6.51
N LYS A 304 4.62 21.65 5.53
CA LYS A 304 3.41 22.48 5.75
C LYS A 304 2.22 21.64 6.20
N LYS A 305 1.99 20.48 5.57
CA LYS A 305 0.91 19.57 5.98
C LYS A 305 1.12 19.04 7.39
N ASN A 306 2.35 18.67 7.76
CA ASN A 306 2.68 18.19 9.12
C ASN A 306 2.45 19.26 10.17
N SER A 307 2.89 20.48 9.90
CA SER A 307 2.71 21.60 10.83
C SER A 307 1.22 21.86 11.11
N LYS A 308 0.40 21.84 10.05
CA LYS A 308 -1.05 22.00 10.20
C LYS A 308 -1.70 20.83 10.95
N LEU A 309 -1.28 19.60 10.66
CA LEU A 309 -1.76 18.42 11.37
C LEU A 309 -1.41 18.48 12.87
N ILE A 310 -0.19 18.89 13.23
CA ILE A 310 0.22 19.04 14.64
C ILE A 310 -0.66 20.09 15.34
N GLU A 311 -0.85 21.25 14.73
CA GLU A 311 -1.71 22.30 15.26
C GLU A 311 -3.15 21.81 15.52
N ASP A 312 -3.74 21.16 14.53
CA ASP A 312 -5.11 20.64 14.62
C ASP A 312 -5.23 19.54 15.68
N LEU A 313 -4.22 18.64 15.80
CA LEU A 313 -4.19 17.61 16.83
C LEU A 313 -4.02 18.19 18.24
N GLU A 314 -3.25 19.26 18.42
CA GLU A 314 -3.14 19.95 19.72
C GLU A 314 -4.47 20.61 20.13
N ASN A 315 -5.17 21.22 19.18
CA ASN A 315 -6.49 21.78 19.41
C ASN A 315 -7.53 20.69 19.72
N PHE A 316 -7.48 19.58 18.99
CA PHE A 316 -8.32 18.42 19.26
C PHE A 316 -8.05 17.82 20.64
N GLN A 317 -6.80 17.69 21.05
CA GLN A 317 -6.44 17.16 22.36
C GLN A 317 -7.00 18.03 23.50
N LYS A 318 -6.92 19.36 23.37
CA LYS A 318 -7.53 20.29 24.35
C LYS A 318 -9.03 20.09 24.47
N TYR A 319 -9.72 19.94 23.35
CA TYR A 319 -11.15 19.64 23.32
C TYR A 319 -11.44 18.29 23.98
N PHE A 320 -10.76 17.23 23.54
CA PHE A 320 -11.00 15.86 23.98
C PHE A 320 -10.78 15.66 25.47
N SER A 321 -9.75 16.30 26.03
CA SER A 321 -9.44 16.22 27.47
C SER A 321 -10.55 16.77 28.36
N ASN A 322 -11.32 17.72 27.86
CA ASN A 322 -12.42 18.35 28.59
C ASN A 322 -13.79 17.71 28.30
N LEU A 323 -13.84 16.78 27.36
CA LEU A 323 -15.11 16.18 26.93
C LEU A 323 -15.57 15.13 27.96
N LYS A 324 -16.80 15.28 28.44
CA LYS A 324 -17.45 14.30 29.34
C LYS A 324 -18.04 13.16 28.54
N LEU A 325 -18.06 11.97 29.13
CA LEU A 325 -18.73 10.82 28.53
C LEU A 325 -20.26 11.08 28.53
N GLU A 326 -20.80 11.13 27.31
CA GLU A 326 -22.20 11.29 27.03
C GLU A 326 -22.68 10.20 26.07
N LYS A 327 -23.98 10.11 25.86
CA LYS A 327 -24.56 9.18 24.90
C LYS A 327 -24.03 9.47 23.50
N PHE A 328 -23.58 8.45 22.80
CA PHE A 328 -22.95 8.55 21.48
C PHE A 328 -21.66 9.40 21.47
N PHE A 329 -20.85 9.23 22.50
CA PHE A 329 -19.60 9.96 22.71
C PHE A 329 -18.72 10.04 21.47
N TRP A 330 -18.51 8.93 20.78
CA TRP A 330 -17.65 8.90 19.58
C TRP A 330 -18.25 9.66 18.39
N ASN A 331 -19.56 9.77 18.31
CA ASN A 331 -20.17 10.63 17.32
C ASN A 331 -19.87 12.10 17.59
N SER A 332 -19.94 12.53 18.83
CA SER A 332 -19.60 13.92 19.22
C SER A 332 -18.11 14.22 18.95
N VAL A 333 -17.23 13.26 19.21
CA VAL A 333 -15.80 13.35 18.88
C VAL A 333 -15.58 13.53 17.38
N TYR A 334 -16.23 12.70 16.56
CA TYR A 334 -16.13 12.79 15.11
C TYR A 334 -16.69 14.12 14.57
N GLU A 335 -17.88 14.53 14.98
CA GLU A 335 -18.52 15.76 14.51
C GLU A 335 -17.69 17.01 14.85
N TRP A 336 -17.08 17.02 16.02
CA TRP A 336 -16.16 18.10 16.37
C TRP A 336 -14.92 18.11 15.47
N ALA A 337 -14.29 16.95 15.26
CA ALA A 337 -13.12 16.84 14.40
C ALA A 337 -13.45 17.29 12.97
N GLU A 338 -14.57 16.83 12.41
CA GLU A 338 -15.02 17.20 11.08
C GLU A 338 -15.20 18.71 10.90
N LYS A 339 -15.74 19.38 11.93
CA LYS A 339 -16.03 20.81 11.89
C LYS A 339 -14.82 21.70 12.14
N ASN A 340 -13.86 21.25 12.96
CA ASN A 340 -12.83 22.11 13.54
C ASN A 340 -11.41 21.77 13.12
N THR A 341 -11.20 20.72 12.31
CA THR A 341 -9.89 20.32 11.83
C THR A 341 -9.87 20.22 10.31
N ASN A 342 -8.68 20.17 9.72
CA ASN A 342 -8.56 19.90 8.30
C ASN A 342 -8.89 18.41 7.98
N ALA A 343 -9.09 18.11 6.70
CA ALA A 343 -9.46 16.77 6.26
C ALA A 343 -8.46 15.70 6.72
N GLU A 344 -7.17 15.98 6.67
CA GLU A 344 -6.14 15.02 7.10
C GLU A 344 -6.20 14.72 8.59
N CYS A 345 -6.36 15.73 9.44
CA CYS A 345 -6.50 15.53 10.87
C CYS A 345 -7.78 14.79 11.22
N CYS A 346 -8.90 15.11 10.56
CA CYS A 346 -10.16 14.40 10.76
C CYS A 346 -10.02 12.92 10.40
N GLU A 347 -9.46 12.58 9.23
CA GLU A 347 -9.24 11.18 8.80
C GLU A 347 -8.23 10.45 9.69
N PHE A 348 -7.30 11.17 10.27
CA PHE A 348 -6.38 10.64 11.25
C PHE A 348 -7.11 10.25 12.55
N ILE A 349 -7.97 11.13 13.06
CA ILE A 349 -8.83 10.85 14.23
C ILE A 349 -9.76 9.66 13.94
N VAL A 350 -10.38 9.60 12.75
CA VAL A 350 -11.17 8.45 12.29
C VAL A 350 -10.38 7.14 12.38
N SER A 351 -9.12 7.16 11.95
CA SER A 351 -8.25 5.98 12.03
C SER A 351 -7.96 5.59 13.49
N LEU A 352 -7.80 6.56 14.39
CA LEU A 352 -7.62 6.30 15.83
C LEU A 352 -8.85 5.71 16.50
N LEU A 353 -10.04 6.15 16.11
CA LEU A 353 -11.28 5.57 16.61
C LEU A 353 -11.34 4.06 16.32
N MET A 354 -10.84 3.64 15.16
CA MET A 354 -10.79 2.23 14.78
C MET A 354 -9.82 1.41 15.63
N GLU A 355 -8.79 2.02 16.21
CA GLU A 355 -7.85 1.33 17.10
C GLU A 355 -8.46 0.96 18.44
N VAL A 356 -9.48 1.67 18.86
CA VAL A 356 -10.16 1.40 20.14
C VAL A 356 -10.97 0.10 20.07
N TYR A 357 -11.56 -0.20 18.90
CA TYR A 357 -12.53 -1.28 18.68
C TYR A 357 -12.06 -2.31 17.64
N PRO A 358 -11.00 -3.09 17.92
CA PRO A 358 -10.50 -4.10 16.99
C PRO A 358 -11.57 -5.15 16.62
N GLU A 359 -12.45 -5.51 17.54
CA GLU A 359 -13.52 -6.48 17.36
C GLU A 359 -14.57 -6.05 16.32
N ILE A 360 -14.75 -4.75 16.13
CA ILE A 360 -15.63 -4.18 15.09
C ILE A 360 -14.89 -4.10 13.74
N VAL A 361 -13.62 -3.73 13.77
CA VAL A 361 -12.86 -3.33 12.56
C VAL A 361 -12.20 -4.52 11.88
N GLU A 362 -11.59 -5.43 12.63
CA GLU A 362 -10.78 -6.53 12.06
C GLU A 362 -11.58 -7.48 11.17
N PRO A 363 -12.83 -7.86 11.50
CA PRO A 363 -13.63 -8.70 10.61
C PRO A 363 -13.89 -8.09 9.24
N LEU A 364 -13.95 -6.76 9.14
CA LEU A 364 -14.19 -6.07 7.86
C LEU A 364 -13.01 -6.19 6.89
N SER A 365 -11.82 -6.57 7.35
CA SER A 365 -10.69 -6.82 6.45
C SER A 365 -10.92 -7.98 5.49
N TYR A 366 -11.78 -8.93 5.83
CA TYR A 366 -12.15 -10.05 4.95
C TYR A 366 -13.01 -9.60 3.76
N GLU A 367 -13.76 -8.52 3.90
CA GLU A 367 -14.57 -7.94 2.80
C GLU A 367 -13.71 -7.32 1.69
N MET A 368 -12.42 -7.09 1.94
CA MET A 368 -11.49 -6.52 0.95
C MET A 368 -11.00 -7.55 -0.09
N SER A 369 -11.28 -8.84 0.11
CA SER A 369 -10.85 -9.92 -0.78
C SER A 369 -11.79 -10.06 -1.99
N ILE A 370 -11.69 -9.16 -2.96
CA ILE A 370 -12.64 -9.05 -4.07
C ILE A 370 -11.98 -9.12 -5.43
N ASN A 371 -12.70 -9.73 -6.36
CA ASN A 371 -12.41 -9.72 -7.78
C ASN A 371 -13.26 -8.67 -8.50
N GLU A 372 -12.63 -7.85 -9.33
CA GLU A 372 -13.31 -6.87 -10.17
C GLU A 372 -14.41 -7.50 -11.03
N GLU A 373 -14.19 -8.71 -11.53
CA GLU A 373 -15.14 -9.43 -12.38
C GLU A 373 -16.46 -9.75 -11.69
N ASP A 374 -16.47 -9.88 -10.36
CA ASP A 374 -17.69 -10.17 -9.59
C ASP A 374 -18.70 -9.01 -9.63
N PHE A 375 -18.22 -7.81 -10.00
CA PHE A 375 -19.03 -6.58 -10.10
C PHE A 375 -19.32 -6.18 -11.55
N PHE A 376 -18.71 -6.87 -12.50
CA PHE A 376 -18.89 -6.55 -13.90
C PHE A 376 -20.14 -7.24 -14.46
N ASP A 377 -21.09 -6.40 -14.87
CA ASP A 377 -22.28 -6.81 -15.56
C ASP A 377 -22.52 -5.81 -16.70
N PHE A 378 -22.25 -6.24 -17.91
CA PHE A 378 -22.31 -5.39 -19.08
C PHE A 378 -23.63 -5.60 -19.83
N ASP A 379 -24.56 -4.68 -19.64
CA ASP A 379 -25.82 -4.66 -20.39
C ASP A 379 -25.72 -3.73 -21.59
N SER A 380 -25.45 -4.31 -22.75
CA SER A 380 -25.35 -3.58 -24.01
C SER A 380 -26.73 -3.23 -24.61
N SER A 381 -27.81 -3.71 -24.03
CA SER A 381 -29.18 -3.38 -24.46
C SER A 381 -29.67 -2.05 -23.90
N ARG A 382 -28.98 -1.48 -22.94
CA ARG A 382 -29.33 -0.17 -22.36
C ARG A 382 -29.32 0.93 -23.42
N SER A 383 -30.15 1.91 -23.22
CA SER A 383 -30.20 3.08 -24.10
C SER A 383 -29.05 4.05 -23.84
N ILE A 384 -28.70 4.85 -24.83
CA ILE A 384 -27.71 5.94 -24.65
C ILE A 384 -28.17 6.92 -23.58
N GLY A 385 -29.49 7.23 -23.52
CA GLY A 385 -30.07 8.07 -22.50
C GLY A 385 -29.82 7.55 -21.08
N ASP A 386 -29.97 6.22 -20.86
CA ASP A 386 -29.68 5.61 -19.56
C ASP A 386 -28.21 5.75 -19.18
N ILE A 387 -27.28 5.63 -20.12
CA ILE A 387 -25.85 5.80 -19.86
C ILE A 387 -25.52 7.25 -19.56
N CYS A 388 -26.10 8.20 -20.30
CA CYS A 388 -25.92 9.63 -20.00
C CYS A 388 -26.44 9.97 -18.59
N ALA A 389 -27.63 9.50 -18.23
CA ALA A 389 -28.19 9.70 -16.89
C ALA A 389 -27.31 9.06 -15.78
N LEU A 390 -26.72 7.90 -16.06
CA LEU A 390 -25.78 7.26 -15.15
C LEU A 390 -24.51 8.09 -14.96
N ILE A 391 -23.95 8.62 -16.04
CA ILE A 391 -22.78 9.52 -15.98
C ILE A 391 -23.14 10.78 -15.21
N GLU A 392 -24.24 11.43 -15.51
CA GLU A 392 -24.71 12.62 -14.80
C GLU A 392 -24.90 12.38 -13.29
N LYS A 393 -25.38 11.18 -12.93
CA LYS A 393 -25.56 10.80 -11.52
C LYS A 393 -24.24 10.52 -10.79
N ARG A 394 -23.30 9.81 -11.41
CA ARG A 394 -22.08 9.33 -10.74
C ARG A 394 -20.88 10.23 -10.93
N TYR A 395 -20.88 11.00 -12.00
CA TYR A 395 -19.76 11.81 -12.46
C TYR A 395 -20.14 13.28 -12.67
N ALA A 396 -21.19 13.76 -11.95
CA ALA A 396 -21.64 15.16 -12.03
C ALA A 396 -20.48 16.18 -11.86
N TRP A 397 -19.47 15.81 -11.09
CA TRP A 397 -18.29 16.64 -10.81
C TRP A 397 -17.36 16.85 -12.01
N LEU A 398 -17.58 16.14 -13.14
CA LEU A 398 -16.73 16.25 -14.32
C LEU A 398 -17.47 16.59 -15.63
N VAL A 399 -18.80 16.48 -15.69
CA VAL A 399 -19.54 16.61 -16.97
C VAL A 399 -19.44 18.01 -17.58
N ASP A 400 -19.33 19.06 -16.76
CA ASP A 400 -19.26 20.45 -17.20
C ASP A 400 -17.82 20.97 -17.35
N ILE A 401 -16.81 20.11 -17.20
CA ILE A 401 -15.41 20.52 -17.30
C ILE A 401 -14.98 20.54 -18.77
N ASP A 402 -14.52 21.69 -19.22
CA ASP A 402 -13.80 21.82 -20.48
C ASP A 402 -12.35 21.36 -20.30
N PHE A 403 -12.06 20.11 -20.67
CA PHE A 403 -10.72 19.53 -20.59
C PHE A 403 -9.77 19.99 -21.68
N GLU A 404 -10.23 20.69 -22.70
CA GLU A 404 -9.38 21.32 -23.72
C GLU A 404 -8.80 22.65 -23.21
N ASN A 405 -9.44 23.25 -22.22
CA ASN A 405 -8.92 24.45 -21.57
C ASN A 405 -7.68 24.09 -20.74
N LYS A 406 -6.54 24.69 -21.09
CA LYS A 406 -5.26 24.47 -20.40
C LYS A 406 -5.31 24.70 -18.89
N ASN A 407 -6.22 25.52 -18.40
CA ASN A 407 -6.40 25.74 -16.97
C ASN A 407 -7.10 24.59 -16.26
N ASN A 408 -7.79 23.69 -16.98
CA ASN A 408 -8.47 22.53 -16.47
C ASN A 408 -7.68 21.23 -16.69
N ILE A 409 -6.56 21.31 -17.42
CA ILE A 409 -5.68 20.15 -17.63
C ILE A 409 -4.70 20.09 -16.47
N TYR A 410 -4.92 19.15 -15.57
CA TYR A 410 -3.99 18.88 -14.50
C TYR A 410 -3.07 17.77 -14.83
N ASN A 411 -1.82 18.08 -14.65
CA ASN A 411 -0.68 17.31 -15.09
C ASN A 411 -0.17 16.36 -14.04
N PHE A 412 -0.66 16.44 -12.82
CA PHE A 412 0.05 15.75 -11.75
C PHE A 412 -0.07 14.23 -11.85
N TRP A 413 -1.08 13.74 -12.55
CA TRP A 413 -1.25 12.30 -12.72
C TRP A 413 -0.64 11.77 -14.01
N TYR A 414 -0.74 12.54 -15.10
CA TYR A 414 -0.65 12.02 -16.46
C TYR A 414 0.29 12.75 -17.35
N TYR A 415 0.45 14.05 -17.16
CA TYR A 415 1.19 14.90 -18.01
C TYR A 415 2.37 15.51 -17.29
N SER A 416 3.58 15.14 -17.63
CA SER A 416 4.70 16.07 -17.53
C SER A 416 4.70 16.96 -18.75
N LYS A 417 5.25 18.16 -18.66
CA LYS A 417 5.42 19.05 -19.83
C LYS A 417 6.11 18.37 -21.01
N ASN A 418 6.90 17.35 -20.76
CA ASN A 418 7.73 16.66 -21.73
C ASN A 418 7.29 15.24 -22.07
N LYS A 419 6.50 14.58 -21.23
CA LYS A 419 6.00 13.23 -21.46
C LYS A 419 4.61 13.14 -20.88
N GLN A 420 3.66 12.75 -21.69
CA GLN A 420 2.27 12.72 -21.31
C GLN A 420 1.97 11.69 -20.20
N GLU A 421 2.74 10.62 -20.13
CA GLU A 421 2.51 9.53 -19.19
C GLU A 421 3.85 8.96 -18.74
N PRO A 422 4.40 9.47 -17.62
CA PRO A 422 5.82 9.31 -17.29
C PRO A 422 6.32 7.90 -17.09
N ARG A 423 5.54 6.87 -17.31
CA ARG A 423 6.00 5.49 -17.16
C ARG A 423 5.37 4.49 -18.06
N MET A 424 4.41 4.93 -18.83
CA MET A 424 3.67 3.99 -19.66
C MET A 424 4.33 3.82 -21.01
N SER A 425 5.11 4.82 -21.49
CA SER A 425 5.69 4.80 -22.81
C SER A 425 6.73 3.72 -23.04
N ASP A 426 7.54 3.43 -22.05
CA ASP A 426 8.66 2.50 -22.24
C ASP A 426 8.24 1.02 -22.14
N ARG A 427 7.14 0.72 -21.46
CA ARG A 427 6.59 -0.64 -21.37
C ARG A 427 5.76 -1.06 -22.57
N PHE A 428 5.21 -0.12 -23.32
CA PHE A 428 4.42 -0.42 -24.51
C PHE A 428 5.23 -0.86 -25.71
N SER A 429 6.55 -0.71 -25.67
CA SER A 429 7.45 -1.19 -26.72
C SER A 429 7.85 -2.64 -26.56
N GLU A 430 7.50 -3.30 -25.46
CA GLU A 430 7.80 -4.70 -25.24
C GLU A 430 6.74 -5.58 -25.91
N ASP A 431 7.17 -6.52 -26.74
CA ASP A 431 6.30 -7.49 -27.38
C ASP A 431 5.56 -8.33 -26.33
N GLY A 432 4.23 -8.35 -26.40
CA GLY A 432 3.37 -9.08 -25.46
C GLY A 432 3.05 -8.35 -24.16
N ALA A 433 3.54 -7.13 -23.96
CA ALA A 433 3.12 -6.31 -22.83
C ALA A 433 1.67 -5.85 -23.00
N GLU A 434 0.86 -5.99 -21.94
CA GLU A 434 -0.47 -5.38 -21.95
C GLU A 434 -0.37 -3.86 -21.88
N ARG A 435 -1.18 -3.22 -22.70
CA ARG A 435 -1.33 -1.77 -22.70
C ARG A 435 -1.91 -1.29 -21.37
N GLU A 436 -1.12 -0.60 -20.58
CA GLU A 436 -1.62 0.07 -19.38
C GLU A 436 -2.60 1.18 -19.80
N LEU A 437 -3.77 1.23 -19.15
CA LEU A 437 -4.74 2.26 -19.44
C LEU A 437 -4.26 3.62 -18.90
N PRO A 438 -4.47 4.70 -19.68
CA PRO A 438 -4.20 6.04 -19.18
C PRO A 438 -5.02 6.32 -17.93
N LEU A 439 -4.45 7.06 -17.01
CA LEU A 439 -5.15 7.48 -15.81
C LEU A 439 -6.10 8.68 -16.05
N ALA A 440 -6.20 9.18 -17.26
CA ALA A 440 -7.08 10.29 -17.63
C ALA A 440 -8.58 9.93 -17.61
N ILE A 441 -8.97 9.08 -16.64
CA ILE A 441 -10.33 8.51 -16.63
C ILE A 441 -11.43 9.57 -16.59
N ALA A 442 -11.22 10.67 -15.87
CA ALA A 442 -12.19 11.76 -15.82
C ALA A 442 -12.39 12.40 -17.20
N ARG A 443 -11.29 12.67 -17.91
CA ARG A 443 -11.31 13.20 -19.27
C ARG A 443 -11.94 12.21 -20.25
N ASP A 444 -11.65 10.92 -20.11
CA ASP A 444 -12.17 9.88 -21.01
C ASP A 444 -13.67 9.69 -20.81
N ILE A 445 -14.17 9.78 -19.57
CA ILE A 445 -15.60 9.76 -19.26
C ILE A 445 -16.29 11.02 -19.81
N ASN A 446 -15.68 12.20 -19.65
CA ASN A 446 -16.22 13.44 -20.21
C ASN A 446 -16.29 13.38 -21.74
N LYS A 447 -15.26 12.89 -22.42
CA LYS A 447 -15.26 12.69 -23.87
C LYS A 447 -16.34 11.72 -24.31
N LEU A 448 -16.49 10.59 -23.62
CA LEU A 448 -17.56 9.64 -23.87
C LEU A 448 -18.94 10.32 -23.73
N TYR A 449 -19.14 11.07 -22.62
CA TYR A 449 -20.40 11.77 -22.38
C TYR A 449 -20.76 12.75 -23.48
N LEU A 450 -19.78 13.59 -23.90
CA LEU A 450 -19.98 14.54 -24.98
C LEU A 450 -20.25 13.86 -26.34
N ASP A 451 -19.60 12.73 -26.59
CA ASP A 451 -19.84 11.95 -27.80
C ASP A 451 -21.22 11.30 -27.80
N LEU A 452 -21.65 10.73 -26.66
CA LEU A 452 -23.00 10.15 -26.53
C LEU A 452 -24.13 11.16 -26.75
N LYS A 453 -23.92 12.43 -26.40
CA LYS A 453 -24.91 13.50 -26.64
C LYS A 453 -25.18 13.76 -28.14
N ASN A 454 -24.37 13.26 -29.05
CA ASN A 454 -24.57 13.35 -30.49
C ASN A 454 -25.50 12.23 -31.05
N TYR A 455 -25.94 11.30 -30.20
CA TYR A 455 -26.80 10.18 -30.55
C TYR A 455 -28.19 10.38 -29.96
N ALA A 456 -29.21 9.66 -30.53
CA ALA A 456 -30.54 9.70 -29.97
C ALA A 456 -30.58 8.94 -28.62
N GLU A 457 -31.30 9.48 -27.64
CA GLU A 457 -31.40 8.88 -26.29
C GLU A 457 -31.90 7.42 -26.33
N LYS A 458 -32.76 7.09 -27.30
CA LYS A 458 -33.33 5.74 -27.50
C LYS A 458 -32.39 4.76 -28.20
N ASP A 459 -31.30 5.23 -28.78
CA ASP A 459 -30.35 4.35 -29.45
C ASP A 459 -29.71 3.38 -28.44
N GLN A 460 -29.42 2.17 -28.89
CA GLN A 460 -28.83 1.16 -28.04
C GLN A 460 -27.33 1.33 -27.93
N LEU A 461 -26.80 1.12 -26.73
CA LEU A 461 -25.36 1.14 -26.43
C LEU A 461 -24.58 0.17 -27.32
N SER A 462 -25.16 -1.00 -27.64
CA SER A 462 -24.54 -1.98 -28.55
C SER A 462 -24.23 -1.39 -29.91
N SER A 463 -25.15 -0.63 -30.49
CA SER A 463 -24.96 0.02 -31.79
C SER A 463 -23.88 1.09 -31.78
N TYR A 464 -23.77 1.81 -30.67
CA TYR A 464 -22.70 2.78 -30.42
C TYR A 464 -21.34 2.11 -30.33
N LEU A 465 -21.21 1.05 -29.51
CA LEU A 465 -19.95 0.34 -29.27
C LEU A 465 -19.38 -0.38 -30.48
N LEU A 466 -20.24 -0.82 -31.43
CA LEU A 466 -19.74 -1.40 -32.67
C LEU A 466 -18.90 -0.40 -33.49
N LYS A 467 -19.21 0.89 -33.37
CA LYS A 467 -18.49 1.98 -34.06
C LYS A 467 -17.37 2.58 -33.22
N ASN A 468 -17.47 2.51 -31.88
CA ASN A 468 -16.62 3.23 -30.92
C ASN A 468 -16.03 2.27 -29.90
N GLN A 469 -15.25 1.29 -30.36
CA GLN A 469 -14.71 0.22 -29.52
C GLN A 469 -13.72 0.69 -28.45
N ASP A 470 -13.10 1.84 -28.65
CA ASP A 470 -12.12 2.42 -27.74
C ASP A 470 -12.72 2.83 -26.38
N TYR A 471 -14.04 3.03 -26.32
CA TYR A 471 -14.75 3.36 -25.08
C TYR A 471 -15.16 2.16 -24.23
N ARG A 472 -14.83 0.92 -24.63
CA ARG A 472 -15.22 -0.29 -23.88
C ARG A 472 -14.70 -0.28 -22.45
N HIS A 473 -13.45 0.12 -22.23
CA HIS A 473 -12.84 0.16 -20.92
C HIS A 473 -13.48 1.23 -20.00
N VAL A 474 -13.86 2.37 -20.58
CA VAL A 474 -14.54 3.45 -19.84
C VAL A 474 -15.93 3.01 -19.42
N LEU A 475 -16.69 2.43 -20.35
CA LEU A 475 -18.04 1.91 -20.07
C LEU A 475 -18.00 0.78 -19.05
N ARG A 476 -17.04 -0.17 -19.17
CA ARG A 476 -16.84 -1.21 -18.16
C ARG A 476 -16.68 -0.59 -16.77
N ARG A 477 -15.84 0.43 -16.65
CA ARG A 477 -15.62 1.14 -15.39
C ARG A 477 -16.90 1.80 -14.87
N ILE A 478 -17.65 2.49 -15.72
CA ILE A 478 -18.91 3.14 -15.36
C ILE A 478 -19.91 2.12 -14.80
N PHE A 479 -20.04 0.95 -15.43
CA PHE A 479 -20.93 -0.13 -14.94
C PHE A 479 -20.48 -0.70 -13.59
N ILE A 480 -19.18 -0.89 -13.39
CA ILE A 480 -18.65 -1.30 -12.07
C ILE A 480 -18.98 -0.24 -11.04
N CYS A 481 -18.71 1.03 -11.34
CA CYS A 481 -18.93 2.15 -10.42
C CYS A 481 -20.42 2.45 -10.19
N GLU A 482 -21.33 2.01 -11.06
CA GLU A 482 -22.78 2.10 -10.83
C GLU A 482 -23.19 1.38 -9.55
N LYS A 483 -22.62 0.19 -9.31
CA LYS A 483 -22.92 -0.66 -8.14
C LYS A 483 -22.09 -0.30 -6.91
N LEU A 484 -20.95 0.37 -7.10
CA LEU A 484 -19.93 0.61 -6.09
C LEU A 484 -19.73 2.10 -5.85
N PRO A 485 -20.34 2.67 -4.79
CA PRO A 485 -20.36 4.13 -4.59
C PRO A 485 -19.01 4.74 -4.24
N TYR A 486 -18.08 3.97 -3.63
CA TYR A 486 -16.75 4.45 -3.19
C TYR A 486 -15.62 3.99 -4.14
N SER A 487 -15.92 3.86 -5.42
CA SER A 487 -14.98 3.30 -6.40
C SER A 487 -14.24 4.35 -7.23
N GLU A 488 -14.67 5.61 -7.19
CA GLU A 488 -14.10 6.66 -8.03
C GLU A 488 -13.50 7.79 -7.19
N ILE A 489 -12.20 8.06 -7.39
CA ILE A 489 -11.51 9.16 -6.72
C ILE A 489 -11.89 10.46 -7.42
N GLN A 490 -12.59 11.33 -6.71
CA GLN A 490 -12.97 12.65 -7.19
C GLN A 490 -11.79 13.62 -7.07
N ASP A 491 -11.81 14.69 -7.84
CA ASP A 491 -10.81 15.75 -7.88
C ASP A 491 -9.38 15.33 -8.24
N ASN A 492 -9.16 14.05 -8.58
CA ASN A 492 -7.82 13.54 -8.86
C ASN A 492 -7.18 14.14 -10.11
N THR A 493 -8.00 14.64 -11.05
CA THR A 493 -7.56 15.24 -12.32
C THR A 493 -7.89 16.71 -12.47
N ILE A 494 -8.59 17.30 -11.51
CA ILE A 494 -9.14 18.66 -11.64
C ILE A 494 -8.79 19.60 -10.49
N SER A 495 -8.24 19.11 -9.39
CA SER A 495 -7.88 19.96 -8.27
C SER A 495 -6.47 20.55 -8.40
N LYS A 496 -6.36 21.88 -8.38
CA LYS A 496 -5.08 22.61 -8.42
C LYS A 496 -4.31 22.56 -7.11
N SER A 497 -4.99 22.29 -6.02
CA SER A 497 -4.43 22.29 -4.67
C SER A 497 -3.78 20.98 -4.28
N LEU A 498 -4.02 19.92 -5.05
CA LEU A 498 -3.49 18.60 -4.78
C LEU A 498 -2.21 18.34 -5.58
N MET A 499 -1.29 17.66 -4.96
CA MET A 499 0.00 17.29 -5.54
C MET A 499 0.03 15.79 -5.88
N PRO A 500 0.84 15.36 -6.83
CA PRO A 500 1.01 13.95 -7.15
C PRO A 500 1.34 13.07 -5.95
N VAL A 501 2.03 13.61 -4.97
CA VAL A 501 2.35 12.92 -3.72
C VAL A 501 1.12 12.53 -2.90
N ASP A 502 -0.01 13.22 -3.05
CA ASP A 502 -1.25 12.90 -2.35
C ASP A 502 -1.81 11.54 -2.79
N MET A 503 -1.69 11.16 -4.06
CA MET A 503 -2.04 9.81 -4.51
C MET A 503 -1.08 8.76 -3.96
N LEU A 504 0.19 9.08 -3.86
CA LEU A 504 1.16 8.17 -3.26
C LEU A 504 0.85 7.96 -1.76
N ARG A 505 0.38 8.99 -1.07
CA ARG A 505 -0.09 8.89 0.33
C ARG A 505 -1.31 7.98 0.46
N LEU A 506 -2.29 8.10 -0.43
CA LEU A 506 -3.42 7.18 -0.49
C LEU A 506 -2.94 5.74 -0.60
N LYS A 507 -2.06 5.45 -1.53
CA LYS A 507 -1.50 4.12 -1.71
C LYS A 507 -0.81 3.61 -0.44
N LEU A 508 -0.09 4.49 0.28
CA LEU A 508 0.57 4.12 1.52
C LEU A 508 -0.41 3.80 2.65
N SER A 509 -1.53 4.50 2.72
CA SER A 509 -2.58 4.20 3.69
C SER A 509 -3.16 2.80 3.47
N PHE A 510 -3.30 2.37 2.22
CA PHE A 510 -3.69 1.00 1.88
C PHE A 510 -2.67 -0.04 2.32
N PHE A 511 -1.40 0.16 1.95
CA PHE A 511 -0.36 -0.80 2.31
C PHE A 511 -0.08 -0.82 3.80
N GLY A 512 -0.16 0.32 4.46
CA GLY A 512 0.17 0.45 5.87
C GLY A 512 1.66 0.70 6.10
N ALA A 513 2.30 1.49 5.25
CA ALA A 513 3.68 1.89 5.46
C ALA A 513 3.83 2.67 6.78
N THR A 514 4.80 2.28 7.58
CA THR A 514 5.04 2.87 8.89
C THR A 514 5.76 4.22 8.82
N ARG A 515 6.44 4.44 7.73
CA ARG A 515 7.14 5.69 7.44
C ARG A 515 7.07 5.96 5.95
N PHE A 516 6.87 7.22 5.59
CA PHE A 516 7.05 7.68 4.24
C PHE A 516 7.74 9.05 4.22
N ASP A 517 8.56 9.23 3.22
CA ASP A 517 9.42 10.38 3.06
C ASP A 517 9.31 10.85 1.61
N PRO A 518 8.52 11.91 1.35
CA PRO A 518 8.44 12.52 0.04
C PRO A 518 9.80 13.09 -0.36
N ARG A 519 10.31 12.69 -1.51
CA ARG A 519 11.57 13.19 -2.08
C ARG A 519 11.36 14.18 -3.20
N SER A 520 10.16 14.17 -3.77
CA SER A 520 9.69 15.15 -4.74
C SER A 520 8.17 15.07 -4.80
N ASP A 521 7.56 15.88 -5.63
CA ASP A 521 6.14 15.81 -5.94
C ASP A 521 5.68 14.47 -6.59
N ARG A 522 6.63 13.65 -7.07
CA ARG A 522 6.37 12.41 -7.82
C ARG A 522 6.97 11.15 -7.21
N TRP A 523 7.77 11.28 -6.17
CA TRP A 523 8.48 10.18 -5.55
C TRP A 523 8.44 10.25 -4.05
N LEU A 524 8.27 9.10 -3.41
CA LEU A 524 8.45 8.98 -1.98
C LEU A 524 9.17 7.67 -1.63
N ARG A 525 9.82 7.69 -0.48
CA ARG A 525 10.40 6.52 0.16
C ARG A 525 9.49 6.08 1.27
N ILE A 526 9.30 4.79 1.39
CA ILE A 526 8.49 4.17 2.43
C ILE A 526 9.28 3.09 3.14
N THR A 527 8.90 2.82 4.37
CA THR A 527 9.37 1.66 5.12
C THR A 527 8.17 0.82 5.50
N MET A 528 8.20 -0.46 5.15
CA MET A 528 7.18 -1.45 5.48
C MET A 528 7.67 -2.30 6.65
N TYR A 529 6.75 -2.70 7.54
CA TYR A 529 7.03 -3.58 8.68
C TYR A 529 8.00 -3.02 9.75
N GLN A 530 8.27 -1.72 9.76
CA GLN A 530 9.01 -1.11 10.85
C GLN A 530 8.17 -1.17 12.14
N GLY A 531 8.71 -1.72 13.21
CA GLY A 531 7.97 -1.96 14.45
C GLY A 531 7.22 -3.30 14.50
N ALA A 532 7.04 -3.97 13.37
CA ALA A 532 6.34 -5.26 13.32
C ALA A 532 7.06 -6.34 14.16
N PRO A 533 6.33 -7.33 14.69
CA PRO A 533 6.93 -8.42 15.46
C PRO A 533 7.98 -9.16 14.63
N LEU A 534 8.96 -9.73 15.30
CA LEU A 534 9.88 -10.68 14.69
C LEU A 534 9.15 -12.01 14.43
N MET A 535 9.66 -12.83 13.52
CA MET A 535 9.07 -14.13 13.20
C MET A 535 8.81 -14.99 14.44
N LYS A 536 9.75 -15.02 15.38
CA LYS A 536 9.64 -15.76 16.65
C LYS A 536 8.60 -15.21 17.64
N GLU A 537 8.13 -13.99 17.43
CA GLU A 537 7.20 -13.25 18.29
C GLU A 537 5.78 -13.19 17.71
N ILE A 538 5.61 -13.59 16.47
CA ILE A 538 4.39 -13.31 15.71
C ILE A 538 3.14 -13.91 16.38
N HIS A 539 3.26 -15.08 16.97
CA HIS A 539 2.15 -15.76 17.66
C HIS A 539 1.67 -15.02 18.92
N GLN A 540 2.54 -14.24 19.55
CA GLN A 540 2.25 -13.54 20.80
C GLN A 540 1.94 -12.05 20.59
N SER A 541 2.16 -11.54 19.39
CA SER A 541 2.03 -10.12 19.09
C SER A 541 0.57 -9.70 19.07
N ASN A 542 0.28 -8.54 19.63
CA ASN A 542 -0.94 -7.79 19.36
C ASN A 542 -0.71 -6.80 18.20
N ASP A 543 -1.77 -6.23 17.66
CA ASP A 543 -1.71 -5.33 16.50
C ASP A 543 -1.43 -3.86 16.89
N THR A 544 -0.66 -3.63 17.97
CA THR A 544 -0.30 -2.28 18.43
C THR A 544 1.08 -1.82 17.98
N TRP A 545 1.82 -2.67 17.28
CA TRP A 545 3.19 -2.43 16.86
C TRP A 545 3.36 -1.20 15.96
N SER A 546 2.33 -0.83 15.21
CA SER A 546 2.36 0.34 14.31
C SER A 546 2.41 1.69 15.05
N TYR A 547 2.14 1.68 16.35
CA TYR A 547 2.15 2.86 17.23
C TYR A 547 3.20 2.75 18.33
N LYS A 548 4.33 2.16 18.03
CA LYS A 548 5.38 2.00 18.98
C LYS A 548 5.85 3.36 19.52
N LYS A 549 6.02 3.45 20.84
CA LYS A 549 6.69 4.61 21.46
C LYS A 549 8.13 4.65 20.97
N ILE A 550 8.55 5.82 20.52
CA ILE A 550 9.95 6.10 20.20
C ILE A 550 10.68 6.14 21.53
N ALA A 551 11.57 5.18 21.77
CA ALA A 551 12.40 5.13 22.97
C ALA A 551 13.61 6.03 22.81
#